data_340e16444b726248171d4d2977ebc19b
#
_entry.id   340e16444b726248171d4d2977ebc19b
#
_cell.length_a   1.000
_cell.length_b   1.000
_cell.length_c   1.000
_cell.angle_alpha   90.00
_cell.angle_beta   90.00
_cell.angle_gamma   90.00
#
_symmetry.space_group_name_H-M   'P 1'
#
loop_
_entity.id
_entity.type
_entity.pdbx_description
1 polymer ?
#
loop_
_entity_poly.entity_id
_entity_poly.type
_entity_poly.pdbx_seq_one_letter_code
_entity_poly.pdbx_strand_id
1 'polypeptide(L)'
;MSGTTMTESGNSFMQQENYILAKRFNPDIVFIKLGTNDIQPRYWKGVDAYKASYQKMIDELEALPSKPRIVLCFPATCYRGGKFSDKTLVDEIIPAIKAIAKKNKLDVIDLHTPTGGHEELFPDKLHPDAEGDKIIATLLYEYLKTKK
;
A
#
# COMPACT_ATOMS: atom_id res chain seq x y z
N MET A 1 11.44 -4.74 -4.56
CA MET A 1 11.86 -3.41 -5.07
C MET A 1 11.59 -2.38 -3.98
N SER A 2 12.62 -1.71 -3.50
CA SER A 2 12.54 -0.77 -2.37
C SER A 2 12.40 0.68 -2.88
N GLY A 3 11.70 1.53 -2.10
CA GLY A 3 11.64 2.97 -2.36
C GLY A 3 10.63 3.45 -3.39
N THR A 4 9.76 2.58 -3.92
CA THR A 4 8.73 2.99 -4.89
C THR A 4 7.55 3.70 -4.24
N THR A 5 6.93 4.62 -4.97
CA THR A 5 5.78 5.42 -4.56
C THR A 5 4.51 4.99 -5.31
N MET A 6 3.35 5.28 -4.72
CA MET A 6 2.07 5.23 -5.42
C MET A 6 1.95 6.41 -6.40
N THR A 7 2.29 7.60 -5.92
CA THR A 7 2.21 8.83 -6.71
C THR A 7 3.16 8.78 -7.90
N GLU A 8 2.70 9.22 -9.06
CA GLU A 8 3.52 9.35 -10.28
C GLU A 8 4.54 10.50 -10.13
N SER A 9 5.41 10.41 -9.14
CA SER A 9 6.45 11.39 -8.86
C SER A 9 7.80 10.71 -8.68
N GLY A 10 8.57 10.67 -9.73
CA GLY A 10 9.98 10.25 -9.70
C GLY A 10 10.25 8.76 -9.58
N ASN A 11 9.69 8.04 -8.63
CA ASN A 11 9.93 6.59 -8.45
C ASN A 11 8.61 5.80 -8.34
N SER A 12 7.66 6.13 -9.20
CA SER A 12 6.34 5.45 -9.19
C SER A 12 6.47 3.95 -9.47
N PHE A 13 5.76 3.15 -8.67
CA PHE A 13 5.67 1.70 -8.88
C PHE A 13 5.07 1.37 -10.26
N MET A 14 4.13 2.17 -10.75
CA MET A 14 3.52 1.97 -12.08
C MET A 14 4.50 2.13 -13.24
N GLN A 15 5.63 2.80 -13.04
CA GLN A 15 6.69 2.97 -14.05
C GLN A 15 7.75 1.86 -13.99
N GLN A 16 7.64 0.93 -13.06
CA GLN A 16 8.61 -0.14 -12.87
C GLN A 16 8.27 -1.37 -13.71
N GLU A 17 9.30 -2.08 -14.17
CA GLU A 17 9.14 -3.34 -14.88
C GLU A 17 8.32 -4.37 -14.10
N ASN A 18 8.50 -4.40 -12.78
CA ASN A 18 7.75 -5.30 -11.90
C ASN A 18 6.24 -5.08 -11.95
N TYR A 19 5.77 -3.84 -12.17
CA TYR A 19 4.34 -3.58 -12.37
C TYR A 19 3.84 -4.15 -13.69
N ILE A 20 4.65 -4.03 -14.75
CA ILE A 20 4.34 -4.62 -16.06
C ILE A 20 4.26 -6.15 -15.93
N LEU A 21 5.22 -6.76 -15.25
CA LEU A 21 5.24 -8.21 -15.01
C LEU A 21 4.05 -8.66 -14.17
N ALA A 22 3.69 -7.92 -13.11
CA ALA A 22 2.51 -8.20 -12.30
C ALA A 22 1.21 -8.18 -13.12
N LYS A 23 1.05 -7.23 -14.03
CA LYS A 23 -0.11 -7.20 -14.96
C LYS A 23 -0.08 -8.38 -15.95
N ARG A 24 1.09 -8.73 -16.49
CA ARG A 24 1.23 -9.88 -17.41
C ARG A 24 0.94 -11.22 -16.73
N PHE A 25 1.18 -11.31 -15.42
CA PHE A 25 0.83 -12.49 -14.63
C PHE A 25 -0.69 -12.72 -14.60
N ASN A 26 -1.48 -11.68 -14.85
CA ASN A 26 -2.94 -11.71 -14.89
C ASN A 26 -3.55 -12.33 -13.61
N PRO A 27 -3.29 -11.73 -12.43
CA PRO A 27 -3.63 -12.30 -11.13
C PRO A 27 -5.14 -12.35 -10.89
N ASP A 28 -5.60 -13.27 -10.04
CA ASP A 28 -6.99 -13.33 -9.57
C ASP A 28 -7.25 -12.39 -8.38
N ILE A 29 -6.21 -12.11 -7.58
CA ILE A 29 -6.29 -11.21 -6.41
C ILE A 29 -5.06 -10.32 -6.38
N VAL A 30 -5.25 -9.03 -6.09
CA VAL A 30 -4.17 -8.05 -5.93
C VAL A 30 -4.31 -7.34 -4.59
N PHE A 31 -3.28 -7.43 -3.76
CA PHE A 31 -3.15 -6.61 -2.55
C PHE A 31 -2.24 -5.41 -2.86
N ILE A 32 -2.74 -4.20 -2.62
CA ILE A 32 -1.96 -2.96 -2.85
C ILE A 32 -1.56 -2.37 -1.50
N LYS A 33 -0.26 -2.40 -1.20
CA LYS A 33 0.36 -1.81 -0.01
C LYS A 33 1.40 -0.76 -0.42
N LEU A 34 0.96 0.42 -0.81
CA LEU A 34 1.80 1.55 -1.21
C LEU A 34 1.40 2.82 -0.44
N GLY A 35 2.37 3.71 -0.21
CA GLY A 35 2.14 4.97 0.50
C GLY A 35 3.27 5.35 1.45
N THR A 36 4.00 4.38 2.03
CA THR A 36 5.09 4.67 2.96
C THR A 36 6.19 5.54 2.35
N ASN A 37 6.53 5.34 1.09
CA ASN A 37 7.54 6.17 0.42
C ASN A 37 6.99 7.52 -0.05
N ASP A 38 5.70 7.60 -0.28
CA ASP A 38 5.01 8.82 -0.70
C ASP A 38 5.13 9.93 0.33
N ILE A 39 5.15 9.62 1.64
CA ILE A 39 5.23 10.61 2.71
C ILE A 39 6.55 11.40 2.74
N GLN A 40 7.57 10.99 1.99
CA GLN A 40 8.80 11.76 1.91
C GLN A 40 8.54 13.10 1.20
N PRO A 41 8.99 14.25 1.74
CA PRO A 41 8.69 15.58 1.17
C PRO A 41 9.05 15.73 -0.32
N ARG A 42 10.07 15.02 -0.79
CA ARG A 42 10.48 15.04 -2.22
C ARG A 42 9.46 14.37 -3.15
N TYR A 43 8.66 13.42 -2.64
CA TYR A 43 7.68 12.66 -3.41
C TYR A 43 6.24 13.10 -3.14
N TRP A 44 5.96 13.63 -1.95
CA TRP A 44 4.62 14.02 -1.56
C TRP A 44 4.13 15.20 -2.39
N LYS A 45 3.07 14.98 -3.16
CA LYS A 45 2.41 15.96 -4.02
C LYS A 45 0.99 16.28 -3.55
N GLY A 46 0.68 15.88 -2.31
CA GLY A 46 -0.65 16.06 -1.71
C GLY A 46 -1.61 14.92 -1.97
N VAL A 47 -2.68 14.93 -1.18
CA VAL A 47 -3.70 13.87 -1.15
C VAL A 47 -4.37 13.66 -2.51
N ASP A 48 -4.63 14.73 -3.27
CA ASP A 48 -5.33 14.61 -4.55
C ASP A 48 -4.47 13.93 -5.62
N ALA A 49 -3.16 14.26 -5.69
CA ALA A 49 -2.23 13.59 -6.59
C ALA A 49 -2.07 12.11 -6.23
N TYR A 50 -2.00 11.79 -4.92
CA TYR A 50 -1.97 10.41 -4.44
C TYR A 50 -3.22 9.64 -4.84
N LYS A 51 -4.41 10.21 -4.62
CA LYS A 51 -5.69 9.61 -5.01
C LYS A 51 -5.81 9.41 -6.52
N ALA A 52 -5.37 10.36 -7.32
CA ALA A 52 -5.41 10.26 -8.78
C ALA A 52 -4.53 9.10 -9.28
N SER A 53 -3.30 8.99 -8.78
CA SER A 53 -2.38 7.90 -9.12
C SER A 53 -2.94 6.54 -8.69
N TYR A 54 -3.55 6.48 -7.50
CA TYR A 54 -4.17 5.26 -6.98
C TYR A 54 -5.36 4.82 -7.84
N GLN A 55 -6.22 5.76 -8.22
CA GLN A 55 -7.36 5.47 -9.10
C GLN A 55 -6.89 4.92 -10.44
N LYS A 56 -5.87 5.54 -11.05
CA LYS A 56 -5.28 5.05 -12.29
C LYS A 56 -4.79 3.61 -12.17
N MET A 57 -4.12 3.25 -11.06
CA MET A 57 -3.68 1.87 -10.83
C MET A 57 -4.88 0.91 -10.73
N ILE A 58 -5.93 1.30 -10.02
CA ILE A 58 -7.16 0.50 -9.91
C ILE A 58 -7.77 0.29 -11.30
N ASP A 59 -7.96 1.36 -12.08
CA ASP A 59 -8.55 1.29 -13.42
C ASP A 59 -7.75 0.36 -14.35
N GLU A 60 -6.41 0.42 -14.29
CA GLU A 60 -5.53 -0.46 -15.07
C GLU A 60 -5.64 -1.93 -14.63
N LEU A 61 -5.79 -2.21 -13.34
CA LEU A 61 -5.95 -3.57 -12.82
C LEU A 61 -7.34 -4.14 -13.13
N GLU A 62 -8.39 -3.35 -13.00
CA GLU A 62 -9.76 -3.74 -13.37
C GLU A 62 -9.92 -4.06 -14.87
N ALA A 63 -9.08 -3.45 -15.72
CA ALA A 63 -9.05 -3.71 -17.16
C ALA A 63 -8.35 -5.03 -17.53
N LEU A 64 -7.73 -5.74 -16.58
CA LEU A 64 -7.09 -7.03 -16.86
C LEU A 64 -8.13 -8.11 -17.22
N PRO A 65 -7.78 -9.07 -18.09
CA PRO A 65 -8.71 -10.16 -18.47
C PRO A 65 -9.21 -10.97 -17.26
N SER A 66 -8.38 -11.16 -16.23
CA SER A 66 -8.76 -11.85 -14.98
C SER A 66 -9.78 -11.09 -14.14
N LYS A 67 -9.90 -9.76 -14.33
CA LYS A 67 -10.71 -8.89 -13.47
C LYS A 67 -10.45 -9.15 -11.99
N PRO A 68 -9.23 -8.93 -11.51
CA PRO A 68 -8.80 -9.37 -10.20
C PRO A 68 -9.63 -8.74 -9.08
N ARG A 69 -9.79 -9.47 -7.99
CA ARG A 69 -10.20 -8.86 -6.73
C ARG A 69 -9.09 -7.93 -6.25
N ILE A 70 -9.39 -6.64 -6.14
CA ILE A 70 -8.45 -5.64 -5.64
C ILE A 70 -8.74 -5.38 -4.17
N VAL A 71 -7.71 -5.46 -3.34
CA VAL A 71 -7.77 -5.20 -1.89
C VAL A 71 -6.74 -4.16 -1.54
N LEU A 72 -7.18 -3.08 -0.92
CA LEU A 72 -6.27 -2.02 -0.49
C LEU A 72 -5.74 -2.35 0.91
N CYS A 73 -4.47 -2.04 1.17
CA CYS A 73 -3.87 -2.20 2.48
C CYS A 73 -3.39 -0.85 3.01
N PHE A 74 -3.66 -0.55 4.30
CA PHE A 74 -2.95 0.55 4.93
C PHE A 74 -1.48 0.17 5.05
N PRO A 75 -0.55 1.11 4.83
CA PRO A 75 0.86 0.87 5.11
C PRO A 75 1.06 0.45 6.58
N ALA A 76 2.06 -0.39 6.85
CA ALA A 76 2.48 -0.68 8.22
C ALA A 76 2.96 0.60 8.93
N THR A 77 2.96 0.59 10.27
CA THR A 77 3.45 1.69 11.08
C THR A 77 4.90 2.02 10.73
N CYS A 78 5.21 3.31 10.67
CA CYS A 78 6.53 3.82 10.36
C CYS A 78 7.19 4.42 11.62
N TYR A 79 8.25 3.80 12.10
CA TYR A 79 8.99 4.22 13.30
C TYR A 79 10.20 5.10 12.99
N ARG A 80 10.53 5.27 11.71
CA ARG A 80 11.80 5.89 11.30
C ARG A 80 11.92 7.36 11.62
N GLY A 81 10.81 8.09 11.67
CA GLY A 81 10.82 9.53 11.91
C GLY A 81 11.45 10.37 10.79
N GLY A 82 11.72 11.65 11.07
CA GLY A 82 12.29 12.58 10.11
C GLY A 82 11.44 12.71 8.84
N LYS A 83 12.03 12.44 7.68
CA LYS A 83 11.33 12.49 6.39
C LYS A 83 10.29 11.38 6.19
N PHE A 84 10.26 10.38 7.08
CA PHE A 84 9.28 9.31 7.13
C PHE A 84 8.39 9.51 8.36
N SER A 85 7.43 10.40 8.29
CA SER A 85 6.53 10.71 9.39
C SER A 85 5.33 9.76 9.41
N ASP A 86 5.21 8.95 10.47
CA ASP A 86 4.01 8.14 10.67
C ASP A 86 2.75 9.01 10.80
N LYS A 87 2.91 10.22 11.37
CA LYS A 87 1.81 11.19 11.41
C LYS A 87 1.23 11.48 10.03
N THR A 88 2.06 11.59 8.99
CA THR A 88 1.56 11.78 7.61
C THR A 88 0.83 10.54 7.09
N LEU A 89 1.25 9.32 7.48
CA LEU A 89 0.48 8.10 7.16
C LEU A 89 -0.91 8.17 7.78
N VAL A 90 -1.01 8.52 9.07
CA VAL A 90 -2.28 8.55 9.82
C VAL A 90 -3.18 9.69 9.36
N ASP A 91 -2.63 10.89 9.14
CA ASP A 91 -3.42 12.08 8.87
C ASP A 91 -3.83 12.23 7.39
N GLU A 92 -3.05 11.67 6.46
CA GLU A 92 -3.24 11.91 5.03
C GLU A 92 -3.39 10.61 4.21
N ILE A 93 -2.45 9.67 4.31
CA ILE A 93 -2.42 8.48 3.46
C ILE A 93 -3.57 7.50 3.80
N ILE A 94 -3.72 7.14 5.06
CA ILE A 94 -4.77 6.21 5.50
C ILE A 94 -6.18 6.77 5.20
N PRO A 95 -6.50 8.03 5.51
CA PRO A 95 -7.77 8.64 5.08
C PRO A 95 -7.97 8.65 3.56
N ALA A 96 -6.90 8.89 2.79
CA ALA A 96 -6.97 8.84 1.34
C ALA A 96 -7.31 7.42 0.83
N ILE A 97 -6.65 6.39 1.36
CA ILE A 97 -6.94 4.98 1.01
C ILE A 97 -8.38 4.62 1.39
N LYS A 98 -8.86 5.02 2.57
CA LYS A 98 -10.26 4.82 2.98
C LYS A 98 -11.25 5.45 1.99
N ALA A 99 -10.99 6.68 1.56
CA ALA A 99 -11.84 7.39 0.61
C ALA A 99 -11.85 6.70 -0.77
N ILE A 100 -10.69 6.25 -1.26
CA ILE A 100 -10.55 5.51 -2.52
C ILE A 100 -11.30 4.19 -2.44
N ALA A 101 -11.10 3.43 -1.38
CA ALA A 101 -11.79 2.15 -1.17
C ALA A 101 -13.31 2.32 -1.17
N LYS A 102 -13.81 3.32 -0.43
CA LYS A 102 -15.25 3.64 -0.41
C LYS A 102 -15.79 3.99 -1.79
N LYS A 103 -15.07 4.84 -2.55
CA LYS A 103 -15.47 5.25 -3.90
C LYS A 103 -15.57 4.06 -4.85
N ASN A 104 -14.61 3.14 -4.79
CA ASN A 104 -14.51 1.99 -5.70
C ASN A 104 -15.16 0.72 -5.12
N LYS A 105 -15.76 0.77 -3.93
CA LYS A 105 -16.38 -0.38 -3.24
C LYS A 105 -15.40 -1.54 -3.03
N LEU A 106 -14.13 -1.22 -2.72
CA LEU A 106 -13.06 -2.17 -2.47
C LEU A 106 -12.90 -2.47 -0.99
N ASP A 107 -12.46 -3.68 -0.68
CA ASP A 107 -12.10 -4.08 0.68
C ASP A 107 -10.78 -3.41 1.11
N VAL A 108 -10.62 -3.25 2.42
CA VAL A 108 -9.41 -2.70 3.04
C VAL A 108 -8.92 -3.60 4.14
N ILE A 109 -7.62 -3.84 4.20
CA ILE A 109 -6.94 -4.49 5.33
C ILE A 109 -6.11 -3.45 6.07
N ASP A 110 -6.34 -3.33 7.36
CA ASP A 110 -5.55 -2.49 8.24
C ASP A 110 -4.26 -3.24 8.63
N LEU A 111 -3.13 -2.82 8.07
CA LEU A 111 -1.81 -3.32 8.48
C LEU A 111 -1.12 -2.34 9.43
N HIS A 112 -1.65 -1.12 9.57
CA HIS A 112 -1.05 -0.07 10.41
C HIS A 112 -1.26 -0.37 11.90
N THR A 113 -2.52 -0.53 12.31
CA THR A 113 -2.86 -0.74 13.72
C THR A 113 -2.19 -1.98 14.32
N PRO A 114 -2.23 -3.17 13.67
CA PRO A 114 -1.58 -4.37 14.22
C PRO A 114 -0.05 -4.32 14.26
N THR A 115 0.58 -3.46 13.48
CA THR A 115 2.03 -3.24 13.54
C THR A 115 2.44 -2.11 14.48
N GLY A 116 1.47 -1.35 14.99
CA GLY A 116 1.68 -0.30 15.99
C GLY A 116 2.12 -0.90 17.34
N GLY A 117 3.07 -0.23 18.02
CA GLY A 117 3.61 -0.70 19.31
C GLY A 117 4.66 -1.83 19.20
N HIS A 118 5.05 -2.22 17.99
CA HIS A 118 6.02 -3.28 17.71
C HIS A 118 7.28 -2.75 17.01
N GLU A 119 7.86 -1.66 17.53
CA GLU A 119 9.04 -1.04 16.96
C GLU A 119 10.24 -1.99 16.89
N GLU A 120 10.32 -2.94 17.82
CA GLU A 120 11.35 -3.97 17.88
C GLU A 120 11.38 -4.89 16.66
N LEU A 121 10.24 -5.03 15.96
CA LEU A 121 10.11 -5.85 14.75
C LEU A 121 10.50 -5.08 13.46
N PHE A 122 10.99 -3.85 13.60
CA PHE A 122 11.39 -2.99 12.49
C PHE A 122 12.86 -2.56 12.65
N PRO A 123 13.83 -3.41 12.27
CA PRO A 123 15.25 -3.16 12.54
C PRO A 123 15.79 -1.83 12.00
N ASP A 124 15.30 -1.37 10.85
CA ASP A 124 15.65 -0.07 10.26
C ASP A 124 14.55 0.99 10.48
N LYS A 125 13.60 0.72 11.39
CA LYS A 125 12.46 1.57 11.73
C LYS A 125 11.45 1.77 10.59
N LEU A 126 11.56 1.01 9.52
CA LEU A 126 10.71 1.15 8.33
C LEU A 126 10.26 -0.20 7.75
N HIS A 127 11.17 -1.15 7.64
CA HIS A 127 10.89 -2.46 7.08
C HIS A 127 10.76 -3.49 8.20
N PRO A 128 9.67 -4.28 8.21
CA PRO A 128 9.51 -5.35 9.19
C PRO A 128 10.56 -6.43 8.96
N ASP A 129 10.95 -7.10 10.04
CA ASP A 129 11.67 -8.37 10.01
C ASP A 129 10.71 -9.54 9.76
N ALA A 130 11.22 -10.79 9.89
CA ALA A 130 10.42 -11.98 9.63
C ALA A 130 9.20 -12.11 10.56
N GLU A 131 9.29 -11.69 11.83
CA GLU A 131 8.15 -11.73 12.76
C GLU A 131 7.14 -10.61 12.44
N GLY A 132 7.61 -9.42 12.08
CA GLY A 132 6.75 -8.34 11.59
C GLY A 132 6.05 -8.69 10.27
N ASP A 133 6.76 -9.34 9.34
CA ASP A 133 6.16 -9.85 8.09
C ASP A 133 5.12 -10.95 8.36
N LYS A 134 5.30 -11.76 9.40
CA LYS A 134 4.32 -12.76 9.82
C LYS A 134 3.01 -12.15 10.29
N ILE A 135 3.04 -11.01 11.00
CA ILE A 135 1.83 -10.27 11.34
C ILE A 135 1.07 -9.89 10.06
N ILE A 136 1.78 -9.29 9.10
CA ILE A 136 1.20 -8.89 7.81
C ILE A 136 0.62 -10.08 7.05
N ALA A 137 1.41 -11.15 6.92
CA ALA A 137 1.00 -12.37 6.22
C ALA A 137 -0.24 -13.02 6.86
N THR A 138 -0.32 -13.02 8.20
CA THR A 138 -1.48 -13.55 8.93
C THR A 138 -2.74 -12.77 8.60
N LEU A 139 -2.69 -11.44 8.57
CA LEU A 139 -3.84 -10.60 8.24
C LEU A 139 -4.34 -10.83 6.80
N LEU A 140 -3.42 -10.96 5.84
CA LEU A 140 -3.77 -11.27 4.45
C LEU A 140 -4.38 -12.68 4.33
N TYR A 141 -3.81 -13.65 5.03
CA TYR A 141 -4.30 -15.02 5.05
C TYR A 141 -5.71 -15.12 5.65
N GLU A 142 -5.96 -14.50 6.79
CA GLU A 142 -7.29 -14.48 7.41
C GLU A 142 -8.32 -13.81 6.51
N TYR A 143 -7.96 -12.71 5.83
CA TYR A 143 -8.83 -12.11 4.82
C TYR A 143 -9.20 -13.11 3.71
N LEU A 144 -8.24 -13.85 3.17
CA LEU A 144 -8.48 -14.84 2.12
C LEU A 144 -9.40 -15.97 2.57
N LYS A 145 -9.32 -16.39 3.83
CA LYS A 145 -10.21 -17.42 4.40
C LYS A 145 -11.67 -16.98 4.48
N THR A 146 -11.91 -15.70 4.75
CA THR A 146 -13.27 -15.16 4.93
C THR A 146 -13.98 -14.82 3.62
N LYS A 147 -13.25 -14.75 2.52
CA LYS A 147 -13.74 -14.26 1.20
C LYS A 147 -13.65 -15.36 0.11
N LYS A 148 -13.98 -16.60 0.48
CA LYS A 148 -14.09 -17.71 -0.48
C LYS A 148 -15.17 -17.47 -1.54
#